data_680602d1c5e8f687d12645d85f07a4d2
#
_entry.id   680602d1c5e8f687d12645d85f07a4d2
#
_cell.length_a   1.000
_cell.length_b   1.000
_cell.length_c   1.000
_cell.angle_alpha   90.00
_cell.angle_beta   90.00
_cell.angle_gamma   90.00
#
_symmetry.space_group_name_H-M   'P 1'
#
loop_
_entity.id
_entity.type
_entity.pdbx_description
1 polymer ?
#
loop_
_entity_poly.entity_id
_entity_poly.type
_entity_poly.pdbx_seq_one_letter_code
_entity_poly.pdbx_strand_id
1 'polypeptide(L)'
;MKRRIVLALLLGVGTLCLSVVGAQESTKVIEVEQLRDNLFVLRGEGGGGNVAVFVTTGGVVVVDSKNPGWGQPILDEIKTLTPNPVTTVINTHSHADHVSGNAAFANTVEFVAHEVTKANMEAMRPYTGRTEPPVNVFEETNGQGLPTRTFTDRMSLGTGRDQIDLYYFGRAHTGGDAWVVFPSLRTLHAGDAFLGKRVPFLDAANGGSGVDIPDTLQKAHDTIENVDTIITGHSTQATWEDLNEWAAFNRDFLEMVRAGRTEGKTVDEIASSWVKPTRYADYDSSNAGSVRRNIQVIVEELE
;
A
#
# COMPACT_ATOMS: atom_id res chain seq x y z
N MET A 1 -84.91 15.21 -31.29
CA MET A 1 -84.11 14.14 -30.66
C MET A 1 -82.64 14.62 -30.51
N LYS A 2 -82.26 15.02 -29.31
CA LYS A 2 -80.95 15.59 -29.02
C LYS A 2 -80.11 14.47 -28.25
N ARG A 3 -79.05 13.92 -28.88
CA ARG A 3 -78.13 13.01 -28.21
C ARG A 3 -77.14 13.81 -27.37
N ARG A 4 -77.10 13.58 -26.08
CA ARG A 4 -76.06 14.09 -25.14
C ARG A 4 -74.90 13.07 -25.13
N ILE A 5 -73.73 13.56 -25.48
CA ILE A 5 -72.46 12.79 -25.33
C ILE A 5 -71.93 13.15 -23.95
N VAL A 6 -71.79 12.15 -23.07
CA VAL A 6 -71.12 12.27 -21.80
C VAL A 6 -69.67 11.89 -21.98
N LEU A 7 -68.76 12.84 -21.78
CA LEU A 7 -67.32 12.64 -21.82
C LEU A 7 -66.87 12.22 -20.42
N ALA A 8 -66.43 10.99 -20.24
CA ALA A 8 -65.85 10.51 -19.00
C ALA A 8 -64.34 10.82 -19.01
N LEU A 9 -63.86 11.67 -18.11
CA LEU A 9 -62.47 11.94 -17.87
C LEU A 9 -61.91 10.85 -16.93
N LEU A 10 -61.06 9.95 -17.43
CA LEU A 10 -60.26 9.03 -16.61
C LEU A 10 -58.99 9.73 -16.17
N LEU A 11 -58.93 10.16 -14.90
CA LEU A 11 -57.69 10.57 -14.23
C LEU A 11 -56.89 9.32 -13.87
N GLY A 12 -55.86 9.02 -14.66
CA GLY A 12 -54.86 8.02 -14.31
C GLY A 12 -53.86 8.57 -13.31
N VAL A 13 -53.96 8.11 -12.04
CA VAL A 13 -52.92 8.36 -11.03
C VAL A 13 -51.78 7.39 -11.32
N GLY A 14 -50.74 7.89 -12.01
CA GLY A 14 -49.49 7.18 -12.19
C GLY A 14 -48.65 7.20 -10.90
N THR A 15 -48.65 6.11 -10.15
CA THR A 15 -47.73 5.90 -9.03
C THR A 15 -46.32 5.70 -9.58
N LEU A 16 -45.49 6.72 -9.48
CA LEU A 16 -44.04 6.63 -9.80
C LEU A 16 -43.38 5.84 -8.68
N CYS A 17 -43.17 4.53 -8.85
CA CYS A 17 -42.28 3.72 -8.01
C CYS A 17 -40.85 4.12 -8.31
N LEU A 18 -40.27 5.01 -7.50
CA LEU A 18 -38.82 5.19 -7.44
C LEU A 18 -38.21 3.92 -6.83
N SER A 19 -37.74 3.03 -7.68
CA SER A 19 -36.85 1.94 -7.28
C SER A 19 -35.52 2.57 -6.86
N VAL A 20 -35.31 2.73 -5.56
CA VAL A 20 -33.96 2.97 -5.03
C VAL A 20 -33.19 1.67 -5.26
N VAL A 21 -32.46 1.62 -6.36
CA VAL A 21 -31.42 0.61 -6.54
C VAL A 21 -30.32 0.97 -5.56
N GLY A 22 -30.40 0.44 -4.35
CA GLY A 22 -29.29 0.43 -3.42
C GLY A 22 -28.13 -0.30 -4.13
N ALA A 23 -27.04 0.39 -4.37
CA ALA A 23 -25.81 -0.28 -4.78
C ALA A 23 -25.50 -1.34 -3.70
N GLN A 24 -25.63 -2.61 -4.05
CA GLN A 24 -25.25 -3.71 -3.17
C GLN A 24 -23.73 -3.61 -3.03
N GLU A 25 -23.25 -3.21 -1.85
CA GLU A 25 -21.81 -3.26 -1.58
C GLU A 25 -21.34 -4.69 -1.83
N SER A 26 -20.36 -4.85 -2.70
CA SER A 26 -19.75 -6.14 -2.95
C SER A 26 -19.18 -6.66 -1.62
N THR A 27 -19.48 -7.92 -1.29
CA THR A 27 -18.94 -8.55 -0.08
C THR A 27 -17.41 -8.50 -0.15
N LYS A 28 -16.80 -7.85 0.84
CA LYS A 28 -15.34 -7.78 0.96
C LYS A 28 -14.83 -9.13 1.45
N VAL A 29 -14.20 -9.88 0.58
CA VAL A 29 -13.65 -11.21 0.90
C VAL A 29 -12.17 -11.04 1.26
N ILE A 30 -11.80 -11.56 2.43
CA ILE A 30 -10.40 -11.65 2.86
C ILE A 30 -9.94 -13.09 2.70
N GLU A 31 -8.84 -13.27 1.98
CA GLU A 31 -8.11 -14.51 1.88
C GLU A 31 -7.01 -14.53 2.95
N VAL A 32 -7.00 -15.56 3.78
CA VAL A 32 -6.01 -15.73 4.85
C VAL A 32 -5.00 -16.76 4.44
N GLU A 33 -3.73 -16.38 4.48
CA GLU A 33 -2.60 -17.29 4.33
C GLU A 33 -1.82 -17.35 5.64
N GLN A 34 -1.72 -18.53 6.23
CA GLN A 34 -0.83 -18.74 7.38
C GLN A 34 0.60 -18.92 6.93
N LEU A 35 1.43 -17.92 7.20
CA LEU A 35 2.83 -17.91 6.78
C LEU A 35 3.76 -18.60 7.81
N ARG A 36 3.44 -18.46 9.09
CA ARG A 36 4.10 -19.11 10.24
C ARG A 36 3.03 -19.42 11.29
N ASP A 37 3.37 -20.14 12.36
CA ASP A 37 2.41 -20.56 13.40
C ASP A 37 1.56 -19.39 13.94
N ASN A 38 2.14 -18.19 14.04
CA ASN A 38 1.51 -17.01 14.61
C ASN A 38 1.59 -15.77 13.71
N LEU A 39 1.94 -15.93 12.42
CA LEU A 39 1.97 -14.88 11.42
C LEU A 39 1.11 -15.26 10.22
N PHE A 40 0.15 -14.39 9.91
CA PHE A 40 -0.80 -14.54 8.83
C PHE A 40 -0.69 -13.36 7.86
N VAL A 41 -0.99 -13.62 6.58
CA VAL A 41 -1.12 -12.57 5.56
C VAL A 41 -2.57 -12.53 5.09
N LEU A 42 -3.19 -11.36 5.15
CA LEU A 42 -4.55 -11.12 4.70
C LEU A 42 -4.51 -10.40 3.35
N ARG A 43 -5.06 -11.07 2.33
CA ARG A 43 -5.25 -10.50 0.99
C ARG A 43 -6.74 -10.24 0.74
N GLY A 44 -7.08 -9.66 -0.40
CA GLY A 44 -8.46 -9.45 -0.79
C GLY A 44 -8.53 -8.61 -2.06
N GLU A 45 -9.26 -9.10 -3.05
CA GLU A 45 -9.43 -8.39 -4.31
C GLU A 45 -10.09 -7.02 -4.09
N GLY A 46 -9.50 -5.96 -4.65
CA GLY A 46 -9.96 -4.58 -4.46
C GLY A 46 -9.67 -3.99 -3.07
N GLY A 47 -9.05 -4.76 -2.16
CA GLY A 47 -8.76 -4.33 -0.79
C GLY A 47 -7.51 -3.45 -0.66
N GLY A 48 -6.64 -3.44 -1.65
CA GLY A 48 -5.34 -2.76 -1.58
C GLY A 48 -4.22 -3.68 -1.09
N GLY A 49 -3.27 -3.12 -0.37
CA GLY A 49 -2.05 -3.80 0.05
C GLY A 49 -2.25 -5.04 0.93
N ASN A 50 -1.24 -5.88 0.98
CA ASN A 50 -1.18 -7.03 1.87
C ASN A 50 -1.12 -6.56 3.33
N VAL A 51 -1.82 -7.28 4.21
CA VAL A 51 -1.83 -7.02 5.65
C VAL A 51 -1.16 -8.18 6.36
N ALA A 52 -0.22 -7.93 7.27
CA ALA A 52 0.28 -8.96 8.15
C ALA A 52 -0.42 -8.90 9.51
N VAL A 53 -0.77 -10.08 10.04
CA VAL A 53 -1.34 -10.25 11.39
C VAL A 53 -0.39 -11.12 12.21
N PHE A 54 0.24 -10.53 13.19
CA PHE A 54 1.17 -11.20 14.09
C PHE A 54 0.56 -11.38 15.47
N VAL A 55 0.30 -12.62 15.84
CA VAL A 55 -0.27 -12.98 17.15
C VAL A 55 0.88 -13.14 18.15
N THR A 56 0.91 -12.27 19.16
CA THR A 56 1.93 -12.24 20.21
C THR A 56 1.37 -12.62 21.56
N THR A 57 2.23 -12.76 22.56
CA THR A 57 1.80 -13.00 23.94
C THR A 57 1.07 -11.79 24.55
N GLY A 58 1.31 -10.58 24.04
CA GLY A 58 0.71 -9.33 24.52
C GLY A 58 -0.54 -8.89 23.77
N GLY A 59 -0.93 -9.58 22.70
CA GLY A 59 -2.04 -9.21 21.82
C GLY A 59 -1.70 -9.41 20.35
N VAL A 60 -2.41 -8.75 19.48
CA VAL A 60 -2.21 -8.83 18.02
C VAL A 60 -1.57 -7.55 17.52
N VAL A 61 -0.51 -7.69 16.73
CA VAL A 61 0.08 -6.59 15.96
C VAL A 61 -0.33 -6.77 14.49
N VAL A 62 -0.84 -5.70 13.89
CA VAL A 62 -1.26 -5.66 12.48
C VAL A 62 -0.31 -4.75 11.71
N VAL A 63 0.12 -5.16 10.52
CA VAL A 63 0.89 -4.30 9.62
C VAL A 63 0.03 -3.98 8.42
N ASP A 64 -0.26 -2.68 8.23
CA ASP A 64 -1.20 -2.10 7.28
C ASP A 64 -2.68 -2.48 7.49
N SER A 65 -3.60 -1.84 6.77
CA SER A 65 -5.04 -1.96 7.05
C SER A 65 -5.96 -1.84 5.83
N LYS A 66 -5.39 -1.82 4.63
CA LYS A 66 -6.13 -1.74 3.35
C LYS A 66 -6.88 -0.42 3.11
N ASN A 67 -7.71 -0.41 2.07
CA ASN A 67 -8.57 0.68 1.61
C ASN A 67 -9.65 1.09 2.63
N PRO A 68 -10.31 2.27 2.47
CA PRO A 68 -11.46 2.64 3.28
C PRO A 68 -12.52 1.54 3.36
N GLY A 69 -13.03 1.30 4.57
CA GLY A 69 -14.06 0.30 4.84
C GLY A 69 -13.55 -1.17 4.89
N TRP A 70 -12.24 -1.42 4.79
CA TRP A 70 -11.67 -2.76 4.95
C TRP A 70 -11.21 -3.08 6.38
N GLY A 71 -11.10 -2.07 7.24
CA GLY A 71 -10.64 -2.31 8.62
C GLY A 71 -11.56 -3.21 9.43
N GLN A 72 -12.89 -3.10 9.29
CA GLN A 72 -13.82 -4.00 9.98
C GLN A 72 -13.74 -5.45 9.48
N PRO A 73 -13.71 -5.74 8.17
CA PRO A 73 -13.41 -7.08 7.66
C PRO A 73 -12.10 -7.68 8.18
N ILE A 74 -11.03 -6.86 8.28
CA ILE A 74 -9.75 -7.31 8.88
C ILE A 74 -9.95 -7.71 10.35
N LEU A 75 -10.64 -6.87 11.14
CA LEU A 75 -10.94 -7.16 12.54
C LEU A 75 -11.79 -8.41 12.74
N ASP A 76 -12.76 -8.63 11.85
CA ASP A 76 -13.61 -9.82 11.93
C ASP A 76 -12.83 -11.08 11.57
N GLU A 77 -11.92 -11.00 10.61
CA GLU A 77 -11.03 -12.11 10.28
C GLU A 77 -10.05 -12.41 11.42
N ILE A 78 -9.45 -11.40 12.04
CA ILE A 78 -8.55 -11.58 13.20
C ILE A 78 -9.24 -12.36 14.34
N LYS A 79 -10.54 -12.09 14.61
CA LYS A 79 -11.31 -12.80 15.64
C LYS A 79 -11.45 -14.31 15.35
N THR A 80 -11.37 -14.72 14.08
CA THR A 80 -11.39 -16.14 13.72
C THR A 80 -10.04 -16.81 13.99
N LEU A 81 -8.95 -16.04 13.95
CA LEU A 81 -7.59 -16.54 14.14
C LEU A 81 -7.18 -16.61 15.62
N THR A 82 -7.67 -15.67 16.43
CA THR A 82 -7.28 -15.57 17.85
C THR A 82 -8.32 -14.80 18.67
N PRO A 83 -8.52 -15.14 19.96
CA PRO A 83 -9.31 -14.33 20.90
C PRO A 83 -8.58 -13.08 21.39
N ASN A 84 -7.27 -12.92 21.10
CA ASN A 84 -6.46 -11.82 21.59
C ASN A 84 -6.89 -10.49 20.92
N PRO A 85 -6.93 -9.36 21.66
CA PRO A 85 -7.25 -8.07 21.07
C PRO A 85 -6.10 -7.55 20.20
N VAL A 86 -6.44 -6.72 19.21
CA VAL A 86 -5.44 -5.91 18.50
C VAL A 86 -4.94 -4.82 19.45
N THR A 87 -3.63 -4.73 19.61
CA THR A 87 -2.96 -3.76 20.47
C THR A 87 -2.17 -2.71 19.70
N THR A 88 -1.69 -3.08 18.51
CA THR A 88 -0.82 -2.21 17.72
C THR A 88 -1.13 -2.36 16.23
N VAL A 89 -1.15 -1.25 15.51
CA VAL A 89 -1.12 -1.19 14.05
C VAL A 89 0.15 -0.47 13.61
N ILE A 90 0.91 -1.08 12.72
CA ILE A 90 2.10 -0.49 12.11
C ILE A 90 1.76 -0.17 10.66
N ASN A 91 2.01 1.05 10.20
CA ASN A 91 1.84 1.40 8.80
C ASN A 91 3.19 1.45 8.09
N THR A 92 3.28 0.73 6.97
CA THR A 92 4.49 0.72 6.15
C THR A 92 4.72 2.06 5.46
N HIS A 93 3.69 2.65 4.89
CA HIS A 93 3.73 3.96 4.23
C HIS A 93 2.32 4.58 4.20
N SER A 94 2.16 5.75 3.56
CA SER A 94 0.97 6.61 3.70
C SER A 94 -0.15 6.38 2.68
N HIS A 95 -0.02 5.44 1.73
CA HIS A 95 -1.06 5.26 0.72
C HIS A 95 -2.37 4.72 1.33
N ALA A 96 -3.48 5.24 0.80
CA ALA A 96 -4.82 4.97 1.33
C ALA A 96 -5.16 3.47 1.39
N ASP A 97 -4.65 2.71 0.45
CA ASP A 97 -4.84 1.26 0.39
C ASP A 97 -3.95 0.45 1.35
N HIS A 98 -3.19 1.15 2.20
CA HIS A 98 -2.42 0.60 3.32
C HIS A 98 -2.88 1.14 4.67
N VAL A 99 -3.46 2.36 4.71
CA VAL A 99 -3.72 3.04 5.99
C VAL A 99 -5.19 3.35 6.26
N SER A 100 -6.06 3.36 5.25
CA SER A 100 -7.42 3.88 5.44
C SER A 100 -8.31 2.98 6.29
N GLY A 101 -8.01 1.70 6.40
CA GLY A 101 -8.69 0.80 7.33
C GLY A 101 -8.40 1.09 8.80
N ASN A 102 -7.37 1.89 9.12
CA ASN A 102 -7.02 2.28 10.49
C ASN A 102 -8.22 2.87 11.26
N ALA A 103 -9.08 3.62 10.58
CA ALA A 103 -10.23 4.28 11.19
C ALA A 103 -11.24 3.32 11.84
N ALA A 104 -11.20 2.02 11.54
CA ALA A 104 -12.07 1.02 12.15
C ALA A 104 -11.53 0.44 13.45
N PHE A 105 -10.24 0.63 13.74
CA PHE A 105 -9.64 0.10 14.97
C PHE A 105 -9.97 0.97 16.18
N ALA A 106 -10.03 0.37 17.36
CA ALA A 106 -10.36 1.07 18.59
C ALA A 106 -9.31 2.14 18.96
N ASN A 107 -9.74 3.22 19.63
CA ASN A 107 -8.84 4.30 20.08
C ASN A 107 -7.80 3.85 21.11
N THR A 108 -7.91 2.64 21.65
CA THR A 108 -6.94 2.03 22.56
C THR A 108 -5.78 1.35 21.84
N VAL A 109 -5.85 1.23 20.52
CA VAL A 109 -4.79 0.65 19.68
C VAL A 109 -3.68 1.68 19.48
N GLU A 110 -2.43 1.28 19.67
CA GLU A 110 -1.27 2.12 19.34
C GLU A 110 -1.01 2.06 17.84
N PHE A 111 -0.95 3.24 17.17
CA PHE A 111 -0.58 3.33 15.76
C PHE A 111 0.86 3.81 15.64
N VAL A 112 1.66 3.05 14.88
CA VAL A 112 3.11 3.28 14.72
C VAL A 112 3.44 3.45 13.24
N ALA A 113 4.22 4.48 12.91
CA ALA A 113 4.73 4.69 11.55
C ALA A 113 6.03 5.51 11.57
N HIS A 114 6.70 5.59 10.41
CA HIS A 114 7.74 6.58 10.21
C HIS A 114 7.15 8.02 10.28
N GLU A 115 7.91 9.00 10.76
CA GLU A 115 7.41 10.38 10.94
C GLU A 115 6.91 11.01 9.65
N VAL A 116 7.58 10.76 8.51
CA VAL A 116 7.14 11.25 7.18
C VAL A 116 5.84 10.57 6.76
N THR A 117 5.67 9.28 7.04
CA THR A 117 4.41 8.56 6.80
C THR A 117 3.27 9.22 7.56
N LYS A 118 3.46 9.55 8.84
CA LYS A 118 2.45 10.27 9.63
C LYS A 118 2.09 11.61 8.99
N ALA A 119 3.08 12.43 8.63
CA ALA A 119 2.85 13.73 8.01
C ALA A 119 2.09 13.62 6.68
N ASN A 120 2.39 12.58 5.89
CA ASN A 120 1.67 12.31 4.64
C ASN A 120 0.24 11.81 4.88
N MET A 121 0.00 10.98 5.91
CA MET A 121 -1.36 10.54 6.31
C MET A 121 -2.22 11.72 6.76
N GLU A 122 -1.67 12.67 7.49
CA GLU A 122 -2.38 13.89 7.87
C GLU A 122 -2.76 14.74 6.66
N ALA A 123 -1.93 14.78 5.63
CA ALA A 123 -2.13 15.61 4.45
C ALA A 123 -2.93 14.93 3.33
N MET A 124 -2.84 13.59 3.19
CA MET A 124 -3.46 12.77 2.14
C MET A 124 -3.41 13.44 0.76
N ARG A 125 -2.18 13.77 0.31
CA ARG A 125 -1.96 14.45 -0.97
C ARG A 125 -2.29 13.54 -2.16
N PRO A 126 -2.60 14.12 -3.33
CA PRO A 126 -2.65 13.35 -4.58
C PRO A 126 -1.36 12.58 -4.81
N TYR A 127 -1.47 11.34 -5.25
CA TYR A 127 -0.31 10.54 -5.65
C TYR A 127 0.29 11.08 -6.96
N THR A 128 1.57 10.87 -7.17
CA THR A 128 2.25 11.24 -8.41
C THR A 128 1.48 10.75 -9.66
N GLY A 129 1.15 11.69 -10.53
CA GLY A 129 0.36 11.43 -11.74
C GLY A 129 -1.15 11.36 -11.51
N ARG A 130 -1.64 11.73 -10.32
CA ARG A 130 -3.08 11.95 -10.03
C ARG A 130 -3.34 13.41 -9.73
N THR A 131 -4.53 13.88 -10.03
CA THR A 131 -4.99 15.24 -9.73
C THR A 131 -5.81 15.31 -8.44
N GLU A 132 -6.53 14.24 -8.14
CA GLU A 132 -7.41 14.15 -6.99
C GLU A 132 -6.72 13.39 -5.85
N PRO A 133 -6.82 13.88 -4.61
CA PRO A 133 -6.34 13.16 -3.46
C PRO A 133 -7.22 11.93 -3.17
N PRO A 134 -6.69 10.92 -2.48
CA PRO A 134 -7.54 9.88 -1.91
C PRO A 134 -8.47 10.46 -0.82
N VAL A 135 -9.51 9.70 -0.46
CA VAL A 135 -10.38 10.07 0.68
C VAL A 135 -9.54 10.16 1.95
N ASN A 136 -9.59 11.31 2.62
CA ASN A 136 -8.92 11.50 3.90
C ASN A 136 -9.81 11.02 5.05
N VAL A 137 -9.77 9.72 5.30
CA VAL A 137 -10.54 9.09 6.40
C VAL A 137 -10.15 9.65 7.78
N PHE A 138 -8.94 10.17 7.93
CA PHE A 138 -8.46 10.74 9.20
C PHE A 138 -9.08 12.10 9.49
N GLU A 139 -9.30 12.92 8.46
CA GLU A 139 -10.05 14.17 8.60
C GLU A 139 -11.52 13.89 8.95
N GLU A 140 -12.16 12.93 8.26
CA GLU A 140 -13.54 12.53 8.50
C GLU A 140 -13.75 11.96 9.91
N THR A 141 -12.73 11.34 10.50
CA THR A 141 -12.79 10.68 11.83
C THR A 141 -12.10 11.48 12.94
N ASN A 142 -11.78 12.76 12.72
CA ASN A 142 -11.07 13.61 13.67
C ASN A 142 -9.74 13.02 14.15
N GLY A 143 -8.96 12.43 13.25
CA GLY A 143 -7.64 11.89 13.52
C GLY A 143 -7.61 10.46 14.04
N GLN A 144 -8.76 9.75 14.09
CA GLN A 144 -8.78 8.35 14.52
C GLN A 144 -7.93 7.50 13.56
N GLY A 145 -6.99 6.72 14.11
CA GLY A 145 -6.12 5.85 13.35
C GLY A 145 -4.84 6.52 12.81
N LEU A 146 -4.63 7.80 13.08
CA LEU A 146 -3.33 8.44 12.83
C LEU A 146 -2.26 7.89 13.79
N PRO A 147 -0.98 7.78 13.34
CA PRO A 147 0.12 7.34 14.18
C PRO A 147 0.26 8.16 15.47
N THR A 148 0.18 7.47 16.61
CA THR A 148 0.39 8.04 17.95
C THR A 148 1.85 7.93 18.39
N ARG A 149 2.61 7.04 17.73
CA ARG A 149 4.03 6.85 17.96
C ARG A 149 4.78 6.82 16.64
N THR A 150 5.87 7.57 16.53
CA THR A 150 6.68 7.65 15.31
C THR A 150 8.13 7.29 15.57
N PHE A 151 8.85 6.93 14.50
CA PHE A 151 10.30 6.73 14.49
C PHE A 151 10.92 7.42 13.28
N THR A 152 12.25 7.63 13.32
CA THR A 152 13.05 8.23 12.24
C THR A 152 13.91 7.19 11.52
N ASP A 153 14.76 6.48 12.25
CA ASP A 153 15.72 5.54 11.67
C ASP A 153 15.38 4.09 12.00
N ARG A 154 15.16 3.82 13.28
CA ARG A 154 14.90 2.48 13.82
C ARG A 154 14.04 2.53 15.07
N MET A 155 13.21 1.50 15.24
CA MET A 155 12.46 1.24 16.47
C MET A 155 12.31 -0.27 16.66
N SER A 156 12.32 -0.73 17.90
CA SER A 156 11.94 -2.11 18.23
C SER A 156 10.70 -2.11 19.13
N LEU A 157 9.78 -3.03 18.85
CA LEU A 157 8.58 -3.29 19.64
C LEU A 157 8.63 -4.73 20.16
N GLY A 158 8.10 -4.96 21.35
CA GLY A 158 8.13 -6.28 21.97
C GLY A 158 9.55 -6.75 22.30
N THR A 159 9.69 -8.01 22.69
CA THR A 159 10.98 -8.64 23.02
C THR A 159 10.97 -10.13 22.75
N GLY A 160 12.14 -10.73 22.55
CA GLY A 160 12.30 -12.16 22.35
C GLY A 160 11.57 -12.65 21.10
N ARG A 161 10.71 -13.67 21.23
CA ARG A 161 9.99 -14.21 20.07
C ARG A 161 8.91 -13.27 19.51
N ASP A 162 8.46 -12.31 20.29
CA ASP A 162 7.43 -11.32 19.93
C ASP A 162 8.05 -9.99 19.47
N GLN A 163 9.38 -9.94 19.29
CA GLN A 163 10.09 -8.75 18.82
C GLN A 163 9.74 -8.45 17.37
N ILE A 164 9.53 -7.15 17.10
CA ILE A 164 9.40 -6.57 15.76
C ILE A 164 10.41 -5.45 15.67
N ASP A 165 11.22 -5.45 14.62
CA ASP A 165 12.16 -4.37 14.34
C ASP A 165 11.68 -3.57 13.14
N LEU A 166 11.58 -2.26 13.31
CA LEU A 166 11.23 -1.28 12.29
C LEU A 166 12.49 -0.56 11.84
N TYR A 167 12.67 -0.41 10.52
CA TYR A 167 13.78 0.33 9.94
C TYR A 167 13.28 1.34 8.91
N TYR A 168 14.05 2.40 8.74
CA TYR A 168 13.99 3.31 7.61
C TYR A 168 15.38 3.42 6.99
N PHE A 169 15.51 3.19 5.69
CA PHE A 169 16.80 3.18 5.01
C PHE A 169 16.99 4.33 4.03
N GLY A 170 15.96 5.11 3.82
CA GLY A 170 15.92 6.22 2.87
C GLY A 170 14.63 6.25 2.05
N ARG A 171 14.56 7.20 1.13
CA ARG A 171 13.41 7.33 0.23
C ARG A 171 13.37 6.19 -0.76
N ALA A 172 12.17 5.68 -1.06
CA ALA A 172 11.95 4.62 -2.05
C ALA A 172 10.64 4.85 -2.79
N HIS A 173 9.58 4.09 -2.46
CA HIS A 173 8.25 4.27 -3.00
C HIS A 173 7.60 5.58 -2.55
N THR A 174 7.76 5.91 -1.26
CA THR A 174 7.43 7.21 -0.63
C THR A 174 8.64 7.75 0.12
N GLY A 175 8.45 8.84 0.87
CA GLY A 175 9.49 9.41 1.73
C GLY A 175 9.57 8.78 3.12
N GLY A 176 8.72 7.81 3.46
CA GLY A 176 8.61 7.26 4.80
C GLY A 176 8.39 5.75 4.87
N ASP A 177 8.88 5.01 3.87
CA ASP A 177 8.67 3.55 3.78
C ASP A 177 9.34 2.81 4.93
N ALA A 178 8.55 2.20 5.80
CA ALA A 178 9.00 1.39 6.92
C ALA A 178 9.19 -0.07 6.51
N TRP A 179 10.32 -0.64 6.93
CA TRP A 179 10.65 -2.05 6.79
C TRP A 179 10.35 -2.75 8.11
N VAL A 180 9.39 -3.67 8.11
CA VAL A 180 8.88 -4.32 9.33
C VAL A 180 9.41 -5.75 9.41
N VAL A 181 10.37 -6.00 10.27
CA VAL A 181 11.04 -7.30 10.43
C VAL A 181 10.46 -8.04 11.63
N PHE A 182 10.18 -9.32 11.45
CA PHE A 182 9.83 -10.29 12.48
C PHE A 182 11.02 -11.25 12.68
N PRO A 183 12.01 -10.91 13.53
CA PRO A 183 13.30 -11.63 13.55
C PRO A 183 13.15 -13.11 13.89
N SER A 184 12.31 -13.45 14.87
CA SER A 184 12.08 -14.84 15.28
C SER A 184 11.42 -15.70 14.18
N LEU A 185 10.76 -15.06 13.22
CA LEU A 185 10.06 -15.72 12.11
C LEU A 185 10.82 -15.62 10.79
N ARG A 186 11.99 -14.96 10.79
CA ARG A 186 12.81 -14.75 9.59
C ARG A 186 12.01 -14.14 8.43
N THR A 187 11.11 -13.23 8.76
CA THR A 187 10.14 -12.65 7.81
C THR A 187 10.23 -11.12 7.87
N LEU A 188 10.12 -10.51 6.70
CA LEU A 188 10.03 -9.07 6.49
C LEU A 188 8.69 -8.71 5.84
N HIS A 189 8.05 -7.61 6.25
CA HIS A 189 7.02 -6.93 5.46
C HIS A 189 7.63 -5.64 4.90
N ALA A 190 7.73 -5.56 3.57
CA ALA A 190 8.43 -4.48 2.88
C ALA A 190 7.49 -3.37 2.38
N GLY A 191 6.17 -3.54 2.54
CA GLY A 191 5.20 -2.62 1.93
C GLY A 191 5.47 -2.44 0.43
N ASP A 192 5.25 -1.24 -0.07
CA ASP A 192 5.44 -0.93 -1.48
C ASP A 192 6.88 -0.51 -1.85
N ALA A 193 7.79 -0.41 -0.87
CA ALA A 193 9.21 -0.39 -1.17
C ALA A 193 9.63 -1.64 -1.98
N PHE A 194 8.91 -2.76 -1.76
CA PHE A 194 8.94 -3.93 -2.63
C PHE A 194 7.51 -4.44 -2.90
N LEU A 195 6.83 -3.82 -3.85
CA LEU A 195 5.44 -4.16 -4.18
C LEU A 195 5.26 -5.45 -5.02
N GLY A 196 6.38 -6.09 -5.41
CA GLY A 196 6.42 -7.30 -6.23
C GLY A 196 7.25 -7.09 -7.50
N LYS A 197 7.48 -8.17 -8.27
CA LYS A 197 8.28 -8.13 -9.52
C LYS A 197 7.57 -7.36 -10.63
N ARG A 198 7.69 -6.05 -10.61
CA ARG A 198 7.11 -5.11 -11.60
C ARG A 198 7.86 -3.79 -11.63
N VAL A 199 7.54 -2.91 -12.57
CA VAL A 199 8.02 -1.53 -12.55
C VAL A 199 7.57 -0.85 -11.25
N PRO A 200 8.45 -0.15 -10.49
CA PRO A 200 8.07 0.50 -9.24
C PRO A 200 6.96 1.53 -9.43
N PHE A 201 6.32 1.91 -8.36
CA PHE A 201 5.55 3.13 -8.30
C PHE A 201 6.31 4.15 -7.45
N LEU A 202 6.84 5.19 -8.09
CA LEU A 202 7.58 6.26 -7.43
C LEU A 202 6.61 7.41 -7.15
N ASP A 203 6.26 7.60 -5.87
CA ASP A 203 5.36 8.68 -5.47
C ASP A 203 6.13 9.89 -4.95
N ALA A 204 6.73 10.65 -5.88
CA ALA A 204 7.48 11.87 -5.56
C ALA A 204 6.63 12.92 -4.83
N ALA A 205 5.30 12.98 -5.08
CA ALA A 205 4.40 13.90 -4.39
C ALA A 205 4.32 13.63 -2.88
N ASN A 206 4.60 12.40 -2.46
CA ASN A 206 4.69 11.96 -1.07
C ASN A 206 6.14 11.59 -0.66
N GLY A 207 7.13 12.13 -1.37
CA GLY A 207 8.55 12.04 -1.02
C GLY A 207 9.30 10.82 -1.56
N GLY A 208 8.67 10.00 -2.42
CA GLY A 208 9.33 8.89 -3.11
C GLY A 208 10.45 9.37 -4.04
N SER A 209 11.42 8.51 -4.33
CA SER A 209 12.60 8.85 -5.12
C SER A 209 13.01 7.72 -6.05
N GLY A 210 13.12 8.05 -7.33
CA GLY A 210 13.69 7.13 -8.32
C GLY A 210 15.21 7.14 -8.35
N VAL A 211 15.83 8.15 -7.78
CA VAL A 211 17.29 8.27 -7.66
C VAL A 211 17.80 7.49 -6.44
N ASP A 212 17.10 7.59 -5.31
CA ASP A 212 17.54 6.99 -4.04
C ASP A 212 17.12 5.52 -3.89
N ILE A 213 16.01 5.10 -4.51
CA ILE A 213 15.45 3.75 -4.31
C ILE A 213 16.45 2.61 -4.51
N PRO A 214 17.36 2.60 -5.50
CA PRO A 214 18.32 1.50 -5.66
C PRO A 214 19.24 1.35 -4.45
N ASP A 215 19.68 2.47 -3.89
CA ASP A 215 20.60 2.48 -2.74
C ASP A 215 19.85 2.19 -1.43
N THR A 216 18.61 2.66 -1.30
CA THR A 216 17.71 2.33 -0.18
C THR A 216 17.46 0.82 -0.10
N LEU A 217 17.14 0.17 -1.23
CA LEU A 217 16.92 -1.27 -1.33
C LEU A 217 18.19 -2.07 -1.01
N GLN A 218 19.33 -1.64 -1.56
CA GLN A 218 20.63 -2.28 -1.30
C GLN A 218 20.98 -2.17 0.20
N LYS A 219 20.80 -0.99 0.79
CA LYS A 219 21.06 -0.76 2.22
C LYS A 219 20.18 -1.62 3.11
N ALA A 220 18.88 -1.79 2.75
CA ALA A 220 17.98 -2.70 3.44
C ALA A 220 18.50 -4.14 3.36
N HIS A 221 18.87 -4.59 2.16
CA HIS A 221 19.42 -5.92 1.93
C HIS A 221 20.72 -6.17 2.71
N ASP A 222 21.63 -5.20 2.78
CA ASP A 222 22.94 -5.35 3.44
C ASP A 222 22.87 -5.21 4.97
N THR A 223 21.79 -4.62 5.50
CA THR A 223 21.66 -4.33 6.94
C THR A 223 20.76 -5.33 7.67
N ILE A 224 19.67 -5.76 7.03
CA ILE A 224 18.74 -6.71 7.63
C ILE A 224 19.32 -8.12 7.45
N GLU A 225 19.41 -8.84 8.53
CA GLU A 225 19.97 -10.20 8.53
C GLU A 225 18.90 -11.26 8.85
N ASN A 226 19.19 -12.51 8.46
CA ASN A 226 18.37 -13.67 8.82
C ASN A 226 16.90 -13.61 8.37
N VAL A 227 16.62 -13.01 7.21
CA VAL A 227 15.31 -13.03 6.54
C VAL A 227 15.39 -13.98 5.35
N ASP A 228 14.37 -14.81 5.19
CA ASP A 228 14.21 -15.70 4.02
C ASP A 228 12.87 -15.51 3.32
N THR A 229 11.90 -14.85 3.96
CA THR A 229 10.56 -14.63 3.41
C THR A 229 10.19 -13.16 3.49
N ILE A 230 9.68 -12.60 2.39
CA ILE A 230 9.24 -11.21 2.30
C ILE A 230 7.75 -11.17 1.96
N ILE A 231 6.99 -10.48 2.79
CA ILE A 231 5.62 -10.05 2.46
C ILE A 231 5.77 -8.77 1.64
N THR A 232 5.40 -8.83 0.37
CA THR A 232 5.42 -7.68 -0.54
C THR A 232 4.17 -6.81 -0.34
N GLY A 233 4.16 -5.59 -0.87
CA GLY A 233 2.99 -4.73 -0.77
C GLY A 233 1.76 -5.30 -1.48
N HIS A 234 1.89 -5.84 -2.69
CA HIS A 234 0.75 -6.21 -3.54
C HIS A 234 0.87 -7.56 -4.26
N SER A 235 1.89 -8.34 -3.96
CA SER A 235 2.11 -9.63 -4.62
C SER A 235 2.10 -10.79 -3.63
N THR A 236 2.36 -12.00 -4.13
CA THR A 236 2.68 -13.15 -3.28
C THR A 236 4.02 -12.90 -2.56
N GLN A 237 4.39 -13.82 -1.67
CA GLN A 237 5.67 -13.75 -0.98
C GLN A 237 6.83 -13.75 -1.96
N ALA A 238 7.88 -13.07 -1.55
CA ALA A 238 9.17 -13.04 -2.22
C ALA A 238 10.27 -13.58 -1.31
N THR A 239 11.42 -13.89 -1.89
CA THR A 239 12.62 -14.34 -1.19
C THR A 239 13.58 -13.17 -0.95
N TRP A 240 14.61 -13.40 -0.11
CA TRP A 240 15.67 -12.43 0.09
C TRP A 240 16.47 -12.13 -1.19
N GLU A 241 16.65 -13.14 -2.05
CA GLU A 241 17.28 -12.98 -3.37
C GLU A 241 16.44 -12.11 -4.31
N ASP A 242 15.10 -12.22 -4.26
CA ASP A 242 14.22 -11.37 -5.05
C ASP A 242 14.36 -9.88 -4.67
N LEU A 243 14.66 -9.55 -3.40
CA LEU A 243 14.94 -8.18 -2.98
C LEU A 243 16.23 -7.66 -3.59
N ASN A 244 17.28 -8.46 -3.62
CA ASN A 244 18.54 -8.12 -4.26
C ASN A 244 18.37 -7.88 -5.77
N GLU A 245 17.61 -8.76 -6.41
CA GLU A 245 17.26 -8.59 -7.83
C GLU A 245 16.42 -7.32 -8.06
N TRP A 246 15.49 -7.01 -7.14
CA TRP A 246 14.69 -5.80 -7.18
C TRP A 246 15.55 -4.53 -7.06
N ALA A 247 16.54 -4.52 -6.19
CA ALA A 247 17.52 -3.43 -6.09
C ALA A 247 18.29 -3.24 -7.40
N ALA A 248 18.74 -4.35 -8.00
CA ALA A 248 19.44 -4.32 -9.29
C ALA A 248 18.55 -3.83 -10.43
N PHE A 249 17.26 -4.25 -10.46
CA PHE A 249 16.29 -3.77 -11.45
C PHE A 249 16.10 -2.24 -11.36
N ASN A 250 15.92 -1.70 -10.17
CA ASN A 250 15.75 -0.25 -9.97
C ASN A 250 17.01 0.52 -10.35
N ARG A 251 18.20 -0.03 -10.09
CA ARG A 251 19.48 0.56 -10.49
C ARG A 251 19.62 0.61 -12.01
N ASP A 252 19.33 -0.48 -12.71
CA ASP A 252 19.36 -0.50 -14.17
C ASP A 252 18.35 0.47 -14.79
N PHE A 253 17.17 0.57 -14.18
CA PHE A 253 16.15 1.51 -14.64
C PHE A 253 16.63 2.96 -14.49
N LEU A 254 17.24 3.30 -13.35
CA LEU A 254 17.84 4.62 -13.12
C LEU A 254 18.96 4.92 -14.12
N GLU A 255 19.89 3.98 -14.33
CA GLU A 255 21.02 4.19 -15.23
C GLU A 255 20.57 4.35 -16.69
N MET A 256 19.52 3.66 -17.10
CA MET A 256 18.93 3.83 -18.42
C MET A 256 18.35 5.26 -18.59
N VAL A 257 17.67 5.79 -17.56
CA VAL A 257 17.15 7.17 -17.59
C VAL A 257 18.31 8.18 -17.64
N ARG A 258 19.36 8.00 -16.83
CA ARG A 258 20.56 8.84 -16.84
C ARG A 258 21.24 8.87 -18.21
N ALA A 259 21.38 7.70 -18.84
CA ALA A 259 21.97 7.60 -20.17
C ALA A 259 21.13 8.36 -21.20
N GLY A 260 19.81 8.18 -21.20
CA GLY A 260 18.90 8.91 -22.10
C GLY A 260 18.99 10.41 -21.90
N ARG A 261 19.07 10.90 -20.66
CA ARG A 261 19.25 12.34 -20.36
C ARG A 261 20.58 12.86 -20.86
N THR A 262 21.67 12.08 -20.70
CA THR A 262 23.00 12.44 -21.20
C THR A 262 23.00 12.57 -22.73
N GLU A 263 22.19 11.77 -23.42
CA GLU A 263 22.00 11.86 -24.89
C GLU A 263 21.05 12.99 -25.30
N GLY A 264 20.50 13.76 -24.36
CA GLY A 264 19.58 14.87 -24.60
C GLY A 264 18.16 14.43 -24.95
N LYS A 265 17.77 13.17 -24.66
CA LYS A 265 16.43 12.66 -24.94
C LYS A 265 15.39 13.24 -23.99
N THR A 266 14.20 13.44 -24.51
CA THR A 266 13.00 13.76 -23.74
C THR A 266 12.48 12.53 -22.96
N VAL A 267 11.62 12.74 -21.97
CA VAL A 267 10.94 11.65 -21.24
C VAL A 267 10.23 10.68 -22.18
N ASP A 268 9.55 11.20 -23.19
CA ASP A 268 8.79 10.37 -24.15
C ASP A 268 9.72 9.53 -25.04
N GLU A 269 10.86 10.09 -25.46
CA GLU A 269 11.88 9.35 -26.22
C GLU A 269 12.54 8.26 -25.38
N ILE A 270 12.86 8.54 -24.11
CA ILE A 270 13.39 7.53 -23.18
C ILE A 270 12.36 6.42 -22.97
N ALA A 271 11.10 6.77 -22.68
CA ALA A 271 10.05 5.80 -22.44
C ALA A 271 9.77 4.92 -23.65
N SER A 272 9.77 5.51 -24.86
CA SER A 272 9.54 4.78 -26.11
C SER A 272 10.70 3.85 -26.48
N SER A 273 11.92 4.18 -26.05
CA SER A 273 13.12 3.38 -26.30
C SER A 273 13.37 2.31 -25.23
N TRP A 274 12.62 2.34 -24.12
CA TRP A 274 12.85 1.41 -23.02
C TRP A 274 12.43 -0.01 -23.39
N VAL A 275 13.36 -0.94 -23.21
CA VAL A 275 13.13 -2.37 -23.36
C VAL A 275 13.56 -3.05 -22.07
N LYS A 276 12.63 -3.80 -21.48
CA LYS A 276 12.93 -4.58 -20.27
C LYS A 276 14.07 -5.55 -20.54
N PRO A 277 15.18 -5.51 -19.76
CA PRO A 277 16.27 -6.46 -19.90
C PRO A 277 15.78 -7.91 -19.70
N THR A 278 16.33 -8.84 -20.50
CA THR A 278 15.90 -10.25 -20.51
C THR A 278 16.12 -10.96 -19.17
N ARG A 279 17.06 -10.52 -18.36
CA ARG A 279 17.28 -11.03 -17.00
C ARG A 279 16.11 -10.81 -16.05
N TYR A 280 15.22 -9.87 -16.35
CA TYR A 280 14.00 -9.58 -15.61
C TYR A 280 12.74 -10.04 -16.36
N ALA A 281 12.79 -11.19 -17.02
CA ALA A 281 11.71 -11.68 -17.88
C ALA A 281 10.38 -11.83 -17.14
N ASP A 282 10.41 -12.18 -15.86
CA ASP A 282 9.28 -12.37 -14.96
C ASP A 282 8.72 -11.06 -14.35
N TYR A 283 9.38 -9.91 -14.61
CA TYR A 283 8.88 -8.61 -14.15
C TYR A 283 7.76 -8.08 -15.03
N ASP A 284 6.65 -7.66 -14.40
CA ASP A 284 5.59 -6.98 -15.14
C ASP A 284 5.99 -5.54 -15.48
N SER A 285 6.04 -5.26 -16.76
CA SER A 285 6.33 -3.93 -17.32
C SER A 285 5.31 -3.54 -18.41
N SER A 286 4.17 -4.20 -18.42
CA SER A 286 3.15 -4.02 -19.45
C SER A 286 2.48 -2.63 -19.42
N ASN A 287 2.50 -1.96 -18.27
CA ASN A 287 1.93 -0.62 -18.11
C ASN A 287 2.90 0.48 -18.55
N ALA A 288 2.85 0.84 -19.83
CA ALA A 288 3.66 1.91 -20.41
C ALA A 288 3.48 3.28 -19.70
N GLY A 289 2.30 3.58 -19.18
CA GLY A 289 2.04 4.79 -18.41
C GLY A 289 2.81 4.82 -17.09
N SER A 290 2.98 3.67 -16.43
CA SER A 290 3.80 3.55 -15.22
C SER A 290 5.29 3.73 -15.52
N VAL A 291 5.79 3.14 -16.60
CA VAL A 291 7.17 3.33 -17.08
C VAL A 291 7.44 4.81 -17.32
N ARG A 292 6.60 5.46 -18.13
CA ARG A 292 6.75 6.89 -18.45
C ARG A 292 6.73 7.77 -17.21
N ARG A 293 5.78 7.53 -16.30
CA ARG A 293 5.67 8.32 -15.05
C ARG A 293 6.93 8.20 -14.18
N ASN A 294 7.47 6.99 -14.01
CA ASN A 294 8.69 6.79 -13.23
C ASN A 294 9.91 7.47 -13.90
N ILE A 295 10.01 7.42 -15.23
CA ILE A 295 11.03 8.17 -15.96
C ILE A 295 10.89 9.68 -15.73
N GLN A 296 9.67 10.21 -15.75
CA GLN A 296 9.42 11.61 -15.45
C GLN A 296 9.90 11.98 -14.04
N VAL A 297 9.56 11.18 -13.02
CA VAL A 297 10.02 11.40 -11.64
C VAL A 297 11.53 11.43 -11.57
N ILE A 298 12.23 10.46 -12.18
CA ILE A 298 13.69 10.41 -12.14
C ILE A 298 14.29 11.63 -12.86
N VAL A 299 13.74 12.02 -14.01
CA VAL A 299 14.22 13.19 -14.77
C VAL A 299 14.09 14.45 -13.95
N GLU A 300 12.95 14.67 -13.29
CA GLU A 300 12.72 15.84 -12.42
C GLU A 300 13.63 15.85 -11.19
N GLU A 301 14.02 14.71 -10.65
CA GLU A 301 14.98 14.62 -9.55
C GLU A 301 16.44 14.89 -9.98
N LEU A 302 16.77 14.66 -11.27
CA LEU A 302 18.10 14.86 -11.81
C LEU A 302 18.37 16.29 -12.27
N GLU A 303 17.33 17.12 -12.39
CA GLU A 303 17.39 18.56 -12.76
C GLU A 303 17.66 19.44 -11.54
#